data_02f3291ef33f5e5c9f61ad638ed883c1
#
_entry.id   02f3291ef33f5e5c9f61ad638ed883c1
#
_cell.length_a   1.000
_cell.length_b   1.000
_cell.length_c   1.000
_cell.angle_alpha   90.00
_cell.angle_beta   90.00
_cell.angle_gamma   90.00
#
_symmetry.space_group_name_H-M   'P 1'
#
loop_
_entity.id
_entity.type
_entity.pdbx_description
1 polymer ?
#
loop_
_entity_poly.entity_id
_entity_poly.type
_entity_poly.pdbx_seq_one_letter_code
_entity_poly.pdbx_strand_id
1 'polypeptide(L)'
;MRRLFPLPAQPASSSAPGSAPGTDREGSPQDRERSPESREWSLEDREWTPDELADAYAYPGPAARPAHGEGPAGARENGWLRANMVSSLDGAAHHEGRSQPLSGAADMKIFGVLRGLADAVVVGAETVRQEGYRPARAREAFAARRAAAGQGPAPVIAVVSASLDLDFGLPLFTEPLVPTVVLTGAGASEDRVRAARKAGAEVVFAGEGAAVDPSRVVGALAERGLTRLLTEGGPRLLGQFAASGALDELCLTLAPRVVAGDASRIMNAMPATAPQNFTLASVLEEAGFLFTRYRRS
;
A
#
# COMPACT_ATOMS: atom_id res chain seq x y z
N MET A 1 9.73 0.27 -16.08
CA MET A 1 8.45 0.84 -15.52
C MET A 1 8.33 2.29 -15.97
N ARG A 2 7.16 2.74 -16.39
CA ARG A 2 6.91 4.13 -16.81
C ARG A 2 5.84 4.78 -15.95
N ARG A 3 5.96 6.09 -15.73
CA ARG A 3 4.97 6.87 -14.97
C ARG A 3 3.93 7.42 -15.94
N LEU A 4 2.66 7.10 -15.70
CA LEU A 4 1.54 7.61 -16.48
C LEU A 4 0.87 8.83 -15.81
N PHE A 5 0.98 8.95 -14.47
CA PHE A 5 0.38 10.05 -13.71
C PHE A 5 1.12 10.24 -12.36
N PRO A 6 1.35 11.48 -11.86
CA PRO A 6 1.25 12.70 -12.66
C PRO A 6 2.22 12.66 -13.84
N LEU A 7 1.91 13.41 -14.88
CA LEU A 7 2.82 13.51 -16.04
C LEU A 7 4.17 14.08 -15.58
N PRO A 8 5.30 13.62 -16.15
CA PRO A 8 6.59 14.22 -15.89
C PRO A 8 6.53 15.73 -16.16
N ALA A 9 7.14 16.56 -15.28
CA ALA A 9 7.27 17.98 -15.54
C ALA A 9 8.05 18.17 -16.84
N GLN A 10 7.51 18.92 -17.80
CA GLN A 10 8.26 19.28 -18.98
C GLN A 10 9.48 20.10 -18.57
N PRO A 11 10.69 19.81 -19.09
CA PRO A 11 11.82 20.68 -18.86
C PRO A 11 11.43 22.08 -19.37
N ALA A 12 11.64 23.09 -18.52
CA ALA A 12 11.39 24.47 -18.88
C ALA A 12 12.11 24.75 -20.21
N SER A 13 11.36 25.10 -21.26
CA SER A 13 11.94 25.53 -22.50
C SER A 13 12.80 26.77 -22.20
N SER A 14 14.11 26.65 -22.33
CA SER A 14 15.02 27.78 -22.24
C SER A 14 14.64 28.75 -23.38
N SER A 15 13.91 29.79 -23.03
CA SER A 15 13.71 30.94 -23.92
C SER A 15 15.05 31.62 -24.12
N ALA A 16 15.66 31.39 -25.27
CA ALA A 16 16.80 32.20 -25.72
C ALA A 16 16.36 33.66 -25.94
N PRO A 17 17.13 34.64 -25.52
CA PRO A 17 16.77 36.06 -25.71
C PRO A 17 16.94 36.49 -27.18
N GLY A 18 15.99 37.25 -27.64
CA GLY A 18 15.72 37.92 -28.84
C GLY A 18 16.85 38.22 -29.84
N SER A 19 16.50 38.05 -31.10
CA SER A 19 17.11 38.79 -32.21
C SER A 19 16.02 39.53 -32.98
N ALA A 20 16.34 40.77 -33.32
CA ALA A 20 15.49 41.82 -33.88
C ALA A 20 14.99 41.54 -35.33
N PRO A 21 14.06 42.34 -35.85
CA PRO A 21 13.25 42.01 -37.05
C PRO A 21 13.98 42.32 -38.37
N GLY A 22 13.85 41.41 -39.29
CA GLY A 22 14.35 41.54 -40.67
C GLY A 22 13.29 41.08 -41.67
N THR A 23 12.74 42.08 -42.34
CA THR A 23 12.18 42.19 -43.72
C THR A 23 11.58 40.96 -44.42
N ASP A 24 10.36 41.23 -44.89
CA ASP A 24 9.52 40.57 -45.92
C ASP A 24 10.22 39.71 -46.98
N ARG A 25 9.70 38.49 -47.14
CA ARG A 25 9.64 37.81 -48.39
C ARG A 25 8.41 36.90 -48.45
N GLU A 26 7.58 37.17 -49.46
CA GLU A 26 6.46 36.34 -49.91
C GLU A 26 6.90 34.90 -50.13
N GLY A 27 6.26 33.94 -49.48
CA GLY A 27 6.45 32.50 -49.64
C GLY A 27 5.13 31.79 -49.91
N SER A 28 5.14 31.04 -50.96
CA SER A 28 4.18 30.22 -51.68
C SER A 28 3.18 29.43 -50.83
N PRO A 29 1.95 29.15 -51.30
CA PRO A 29 0.88 28.50 -50.54
C PRO A 29 0.97 26.95 -50.64
N GLN A 30 1.95 26.32 -50.04
CA GLN A 30 2.07 24.85 -49.95
C GLN A 30 2.27 24.30 -48.53
N ASP A 31 2.18 25.12 -47.49
CA ASP A 31 2.30 24.69 -46.10
C ASP A 31 0.95 24.56 -45.36
N ARG A 32 -0.09 24.14 -46.06
CA ARG A 32 -1.36 23.72 -45.44
C ARG A 32 -1.46 22.21 -45.57
N GLU A 33 -1.15 21.54 -44.48
CA GLU A 33 -1.58 20.23 -44.03
C GLU A 33 -0.44 19.52 -43.27
N ARG A 34 -0.06 20.08 -42.11
CA ARG A 34 0.46 19.25 -41.06
C ARG A 34 -0.66 19.11 -40.02
N SER A 35 -1.37 17.99 -40.12
CA SER A 35 -2.22 17.46 -39.05
C SER A 35 -1.48 17.53 -37.73
N PRO A 36 -2.17 17.80 -36.61
CA PRO A 36 -1.60 17.64 -35.27
C PRO A 36 -1.47 16.16 -34.92
N GLU A 37 -0.84 15.40 -35.83
CA GLU A 37 -0.57 13.98 -35.64
C GLU A 37 0.65 13.82 -34.77
N SER A 38 0.42 13.05 -33.68
CA SER A 38 1.41 12.42 -32.82
C SER A 38 2.39 13.39 -32.16
N ARG A 39 1.94 14.07 -31.14
CA ARG A 39 2.83 14.26 -29.98
C ARG A 39 3.15 12.86 -29.48
N GLU A 40 4.21 12.27 -29.98
CA GLU A 40 4.85 11.12 -29.35
C GLU A 40 5.16 11.53 -27.92
N TRP A 41 4.32 11.07 -27.02
CA TRP A 41 4.61 11.11 -25.61
C TRP A 41 5.74 10.10 -25.40
N SER A 42 6.98 10.53 -25.50
CA SER A 42 8.11 9.73 -25.07
C SER A 42 8.06 9.60 -23.55
N LEU A 43 7.16 8.74 -23.10
CA LEU A 43 7.20 8.20 -21.77
C LEU A 43 8.45 7.33 -21.72
N GLU A 44 9.53 7.84 -21.18
CA GLU A 44 10.78 7.10 -21.06
C GLU A 44 10.50 5.79 -20.31
N ASP A 45 10.44 4.71 -21.09
CA ASP A 45 10.37 3.36 -20.51
C ASP A 45 11.77 3.02 -20.03
N ARG A 46 12.01 3.28 -18.75
CA ARG A 46 13.28 3.02 -18.11
C ARG A 46 13.12 2.14 -16.87
N GLU A 47 14.16 1.44 -16.53
CA GLU A 47 14.18 0.71 -15.28
C GLU A 47 14.26 1.68 -14.09
N TRP A 48 13.35 1.54 -13.14
CA TRP A 48 13.36 2.28 -11.89
C TRP A 48 14.16 1.51 -10.86
N THR A 49 15.07 2.21 -10.21
CA THR A 49 15.82 1.68 -9.08
C THR A 49 14.90 1.50 -7.87
N PRO A 50 15.28 0.64 -6.90
CA PRO A 50 14.55 0.52 -5.64
C PRO A 50 14.40 1.85 -4.89
N ASP A 51 15.41 2.75 -4.95
CA ASP A 51 15.36 4.05 -4.30
C ASP A 51 14.37 5.01 -4.97
N GLU A 52 14.33 5.07 -6.31
CA GLU A 52 13.34 5.87 -7.04
C GLU A 52 11.90 5.38 -6.76
N LEU A 53 11.71 4.08 -6.68
CA LEU A 53 10.42 3.51 -6.28
C LEU A 53 10.10 3.85 -4.82
N ALA A 54 11.10 3.78 -3.92
CA ALA A 54 10.93 4.15 -2.52
C ALA A 54 10.52 5.62 -2.36
N ASP A 55 11.09 6.52 -3.16
CA ASP A 55 10.73 7.94 -3.17
C ASP A 55 9.32 8.15 -3.72
N ALA A 56 8.96 7.45 -4.82
CA ALA A 56 7.61 7.51 -5.40
C ALA A 56 6.53 7.01 -4.43
N TYR A 57 6.87 6.04 -3.57
CA TYR A 57 5.97 5.44 -2.58
C TYR A 57 6.24 5.94 -1.14
N ALA A 58 7.02 7.00 -0.96
CA ALA A 58 7.28 7.55 0.37
C ALA A 58 5.98 7.84 1.14
N TYR A 59 5.98 7.54 2.44
CA TYR A 59 4.89 7.92 3.32
C TYR A 59 4.86 9.45 3.46
N PRO A 60 3.67 10.08 3.56
CA PRO A 60 3.59 11.50 3.78
C PRO A 60 4.21 11.87 5.14
N GLY A 61 4.94 12.99 5.17
CA GLY A 61 5.39 13.57 6.44
C GLY A 61 4.21 14.05 7.31
N PRO A 62 4.42 14.26 8.61
CA PRO A 62 3.36 14.65 9.53
C PRO A 62 2.54 15.87 9.07
N ALA A 63 3.20 16.86 8.48
CA ALA A 63 2.55 18.09 7.98
C ALA A 63 1.69 17.89 6.70
N ALA A 64 1.88 16.80 5.98
CA ALA A 64 1.14 16.51 4.75
C ALA A 64 -0.04 15.54 4.98
N ARG A 65 -0.32 15.20 6.23
CA ARG A 65 -1.45 14.36 6.59
C ARG A 65 -2.71 15.23 6.65
N PRO A 66 -3.80 14.88 5.92
CA PRO A 66 -5.04 15.62 6.07
C PRO A 66 -5.53 15.51 7.52
N ALA A 67 -6.01 16.64 8.07
CA ALA A 67 -6.76 16.59 9.31
C ALA A 67 -8.01 15.76 9.06
N HIS A 68 -8.04 14.53 9.55
CA HIS A 68 -9.20 13.67 9.42
C HIS A 68 -10.35 14.29 10.22
N GLY A 69 -11.51 14.49 9.56
CA GLY A 69 -12.72 14.95 10.20
C GLY A 69 -13.11 14.10 11.40
N GLU A 70 -13.95 14.63 12.27
CA GLU A 70 -14.43 14.15 13.56
C GLU A 70 -14.68 12.63 13.64
N GLY A 71 -13.63 11.84 13.83
CA GLY A 71 -13.66 10.50 14.37
C GLY A 71 -13.28 10.56 15.85
N PRO A 72 -13.39 9.47 16.64
CA PRO A 72 -13.02 9.52 18.06
C PRO A 72 -11.62 10.11 18.19
N ALA A 73 -11.60 11.32 18.78
CA ALA A 73 -10.44 12.17 18.87
C ALA A 73 -9.27 11.45 19.57
N GLY A 74 -8.08 11.56 19.02
CA GLY A 74 -6.80 11.29 19.67
C GLY A 74 -5.98 10.11 19.17
N ALA A 75 -6.56 9.04 18.62
CA ALA A 75 -5.80 7.82 18.30
C ALA A 75 -5.19 7.80 16.88
N ARG A 76 -5.56 8.74 16.00
CA ARG A 76 -5.14 8.75 14.57
C ARG A 76 -4.03 9.74 14.25
N GLU A 77 -3.67 10.62 15.18
CA GLU A 77 -2.81 11.78 14.87
C GLU A 77 -1.41 11.40 14.38
N ASN A 78 -0.97 10.15 14.59
CA ASN A 78 0.41 9.76 14.32
C ASN A 78 0.59 8.57 13.36
N GLY A 79 -0.47 7.89 12.89
CA GLY A 79 -0.34 6.71 12.01
C GLY A 79 -0.84 6.96 10.59
N TRP A 80 -0.28 6.25 9.60
CA TRP A 80 -0.75 6.22 8.22
C TRP A 80 -0.90 4.77 7.78
N LEU A 81 -2.13 4.36 7.45
CA LEU A 81 -2.43 3.02 6.97
C LEU A 81 -2.57 3.00 5.45
N ARG A 82 -1.65 2.34 4.80
CA ARG A 82 -1.64 2.05 3.38
C ARG A 82 -2.05 0.61 3.14
N ALA A 83 -2.91 0.36 2.14
CA ALA A 83 -3.18 -0.98 1.64
C ALA A 83 -2.37 -1.26 0.37
N ASN A 84 -1.92 -2.50 0.20
CA ASN A 84 -1.40 -3.01 -1.06
C ASN A 84 -2.20 -4.24 -1.48
N MET A 85 -2.82 -4.16 -2.66
CA MET A 85 -3.68 -5.22 -3.20
C MET A 85 -3.41 -5.40 -4.69
N VAL A 86 -3.69 -6.60 -5.19
CA VAL A 86 -3.73 -6.91 -6.61
C VAL A 86 -5.14 -7.34 -7.01
N SER A 87 -5.57 -6.96 -8.19
CA SER A 87 -6.86 -7.34 -8.78
C SER A 87 -6.70 -7.68 -10.25
N SER A 88 -7.50 -8.61 -10.75
CA SER A 88 -7.71 -8.80 -12.18
C SER A 88 -8.50 -7.65 -12.79
N LEU A 89 -8.58 -7.59 -14.13
CA LEU A 89 -9.38 -6.58 -14.86
C LEU A 89 -10.87 -6.67 -14.55
N ASP A 90 -11.36 -7.85 -14.23
CA ASP A 90 -12.76 -8.13 -13.87
C ASP A 90 -13.02 -8.10 -12.35
N GLY A 91 -12.02 -7.66 -11.55
CA GLY A 91 -12.22 -7.36 -10.13
C GLY A 91 -11.92 -8.50 -9.16
N ALA A 92 -11.42 -9.65 -9.61
CA ALA A 92 -11.06 -10.76 -8.74
C ALA A 92 -9.78 -10.45 -7.95
N ALA A 93 -9.78 -10.71 -6.64
CA ALA A 93 -8.62 -10.54 -5.76
C ALA A 93 -7.73 -11.79 -5.68
N HIS A 94 -8.20 -12.91 -6.19
CA HIS A 94 -7.48 -14.17 -6.16
C HIS A 94 -7.96 -15.11 -7.27
N HIS A 95 -7.15 -16.10 -7.59
CA HIS A 95 -7.50 -17.27 -8.39
C HIS A 95 -7.21 -18.52 -7.55
N GLU A 96 -8.17 -19.42 -7.44
CA GLU A 96 -8.08 -20.64 -6.60
C GLU A 96 -7.62 -20.33 -5.15
N GLY A 97 -8.15 -19.27 -4.56
CA GLY A 97 -7.87 -18.88 -3.17
C GLY A 97 -6.51 -18.21 -2.95
N ARG A 98 -5.71 -17.94 -4.00
CA ARG A 98 -4.39 -17.31 -3.90
C ARG A 98 -4.29 -16.06 -4.75
N SER A 99 -3.62 -15.04 -4.23
CA SER A 99 -3.33 -13.78 -4.94
C SER A 99 -2.16 -13.93 -5.94
N GLN A 100 -1.24 -14.83 -5.67
CA GLN A 100 -0.02 -15.04 -6.44
C GLN A 100 -0.23 -15.23 -7.96
N PRO A 101 -1.27 -15.96 -8.45
CA PRO A 101 -1.53 -16.06 -9.88
C PRO A 101 -1.86 -14.73 -10.57
N LEU A 102 -2.31 -13.71 -9.83
CA LEU A 102 -2.56 -12.36 -10.36
C LEU A 102 -1.31 -11.50 -10.36
N SER A 103 -0.32 -11.83 -9.54
CA SER A 103 0.91 -11.07 -9.40
C SER A 103 1.89 -11.34 -10.55
N GLY A 104 2.93 -10.52 -10.64
CA GLY A 104 4.03 -10.65 -11.59
C GLY A 104 5.32 -10.06 -11.03
N ALA A 105 6.41 -10.13 -11.78
CA ALA A 105 7.73 -9.64 -11.32
C ALA A 105 7.69 -8.15 -10.94
N ALA A 106 7.00 -7.33 -11.75
CA ALA A 106 6.84 -5.90 -11.48
C ALA A 106 6.02 -5.64 -10.21
N ASP A 107 4.92 -6.39 -10.00
CA ASP A 107 4.11 -6.31 -8.79
C ASP A 107 4.92 -6.70 -7.55
N MET A 108 5.70 -7.78 -7.62
CA MET A 108 6.57 -8.23 -6.53
C MET A 108 7.70 -7.22 -6.22
N LYS A 109 8.14 -6.44 -7.22
CA LYS A 109 9.07 -5.32 -7.01
C LYS A 109 8.42 -4.23 -6.15
N ILE A 110 7.21 -3.77 -6.52
CA ILE A 110 6.43 -2.80 -5.73
C ILE A 110 6.12 -3.32 -4.33
N PHE A 111 5.62 -4.56 -4.22
CA PHE A 111 5.38 -5.23 -2.94
C PHE A 111 6.60 -5.19 -2.02
N GLY A 112 7.79 -5.48 -2.59
CA GLY A 112 9.05 -5.42 -1.87
C GLY A 112 9.41 -4.02 -1.37
N VAL A 113 9.16 -2.99 -2.19
CA VAL A 113 9.37 -1.58 -1.84
C VAL A 113 8.43 -1.16 -0.70
N LEU A 114 7.14 -1.46 -0.82
CA LEU A 114 6.15 -1.09 0.20
C LEU A 114 6.46 -1.70 1.57
N ARG A 115 6.86 -2.97 1.61
CA ARG A 115 7.35 -3.61 2.85
C ARG A 115 8.64 -2.97 3.37
N GLY A 116 9.56 -2.60 2.47
CA GLY A 116 10.80 -1.91 2.84
C GLY A 116 10.58 -0.55 3.51
N LEU A 117 9.48 0.12 3.19
CA LEU A 117 9.13 1.44 3.72
C LEU A 117 8.29 1.38 5.01
N ALA A 118 7.62 0.27 5.29
CA ALA A 118 6.70 0.14 6.42
C ALA A 118 7.41 -0.09 7.75
N ASP A 119 6.83 0.42 8.85
CA ASP A 119 7.18 0.03 10.21
C ASP A 119 6.55 -1.32 10.57
N ALA A 120 5.30 -1.51 10.15
CA ALA A 120 4.57 -2.76 10.36
C ALA A 120 3.74 -3.15 9.13
N VAL A 121 3.61 -4.48 8.94
CA VAL A 121 2.70 -5.10 7.98
C VAL A 121 1.53 -5.68 8.75
N VAL A 122 0.34 -5.13 8.54
CA VAL A 122 -0.90 -5.52 9.20
C VAL A 122 -1.66 -6.51 8.34
N VAL A 123 -1.97 -7.68 8.88
CA VAL A 123 -2.58 -8.78 8.14
C VAL A 123 -3.61 -9.54 8.98
N GLY A 124 -4.69 -10.01 8.36
CA GLY A 124 -5.68 -10.83 9.03
C GLY A 124 -5.20 -12.25 9.29
N ALA A 125 -5.63 -12.87 10.40
CA ALA A 125 -5.28 -14.25 10.75
C ALA A 125 -5.62 -15.26 9.65
N GLU A 126 -6.72 -15.06 8.92
CA GLU A 126 -7.09 -15.94 7.81
C GLU A 126 -6.04 -15.90 6.68
N THR A 127 -5.59 -14.71 6.31
CA THR A 127 -4.53 -14.53 5.31
C THR A 127 -3.21 -15.17 5.78
N VAL A 128 -2.89 -15.07 7.08
CA VAL A 128 -1.71 -15.74 7.65
C VAL A 128 -1.77 -17.25 7.40
N ARG A 129 -2.95 -17.88 7.61
CA ARG A 129 -3.14 -19.31 7.38
C ARG A 129 -3.09 -19.69 5.90
N GLN A 130 -3.80 -18.93 5.05
CA GLN A 130 -3.96 -19.27 3.63
C GLN A 130 -2.70 -19.05 2.80
N GLU A 131 -2.00 -17.94 3.04
CA GLU A 131 -0.80 -17.57 2.27
C GLU A 131 0.50 -18.12 2.90
N GLY A 132 0.43 -18.81 4.05
CA GLY A 132 1.62 -19.35 4.71
C GLY A 132 2.60 -18.27 5.13
N TYR A 133 2.11 -17.24 5.83
CA TYR A 133 2.87 -16.07 6.22
C TYR A 133 4.13 -16.41 7.00
N ARG A 134 5.23 -15.76 6.63
CA ARG A 134 6.54 -15.93 7.27
C ARG A 134 7.01 -14.64 7.92
N PRO A 135 8.01 -14.69 8.82
CA PRO A 135 8.66 -13.50 9.35
C PRO A 135 9.12 -12.55 8.24
N ALA A 136 9.01 -11.26 8.49
CA ALA A 136 9.61 -10.28 7.60
C ALA A 136 11.13 -10.39 7.63
N ARG A 137 11.76 -10.20 6.46
CA ARG A 137 13.22 -10.27 6.30
C ARG A 137 13.80 -8.87 6.19
N ALA A 138 15.01 -8.70 6.71
CA ALA A 138 15.82 -7.53 6.39
C ALA A 138 16.11 -7.50 4.88
N ARG A 139 16.04 -6.32 4.31
CA ARG A 139 16.35 -6.08 2.90
C ARG A 139 17.49 -5.09 2.82
N GLU A 140 18.63 -5.53 2.32
CA GLU A 140 19.85 -4.73 2.23
C GLU A 140 19.60 -3.40 1.50
N ALA A 141 18.89 -3.43 0.37
CA ALA A 141 18.55 -2.24 -0.40
C ALA A 141 17.76 -1.17 0.39
N PHE A 142 17.19 -1.51 1.55
CA PHE A 142 16.44 -0.58 2.40
C PHE A 142 17.12 -0.32 3.75
N ALA A 143 18.24 -0.98 4.06
CA ALA A 143 18.87 -0.92 5.38
C ALA A 143 19.23 0.52 5.78
N ALA A 144 19.91 1.26 4.91
CA ALA A 144 20.31 2.63 5.17
C ALA A 144 19.09 3.58 5.33
N ARG A 145 18.09 3.44 4.45
CA ARG A 145 16.85 4.23 4.50
C ARG A 145 16.06 3.96 5.78
N ARG A 146 15.95 2.70 6.19
CA ARG A 146 15.28 2.30 7.44
C ARG A 146 16.02 2.83 8.66
N ALA A 147 17.34 2.71 8.71
CA ALA A 147 18.16 3.25 9.80
C ALA A 147 18.01 4.77 9.91
N ALA A 148 18.09 5.52 8.80
CA ALA A 148 17.88 6.97 8.78
C ALA A 148 16.47 7.38 9.23
N ALA A 149 15.48 6.50 9.04
CA ALA A 149 14.10 6.71 9.45
C ALA A 149 13.78 6.20 10.88
N GLY A 150 14.79 5.72 11.63
CA GLY A 150 14.62 5.15 12.98
C GLY A 150 13.85 3.83 13.01
N GLN A 151 13.78 3.11 11.88
CA GLN A 151 13.07 1.83 11.77
C GLN A 151 13.95 0.66 12.16
N GLY A 152 13.34 -0.42 12.67
CA GLY A 152 14.02 -1.70 12.88
C GLY A 152 14.52 -2.34 11.57
N PRO A 153 15.28 -3.46 11.65
CA PRO A 153 15.88 -4.10 10.48
C PRO A 153 14.87 -4.66 9.47
N ALA A 154 13.66 -4.97 9.94
CA ALA A 154 12.53 -5.43 9.14
C ALA A 154 11.23 -4.84 9.69
N PRO A 155 10.13 -4.78 8.89
CA PRO A 155 8.84 -4.41 9.45
C PRO A 155 8.34 -5.46 10.44
N VAL A 156 7.65 -5.01 11.47
CA VAL A 156 6.89 -5.88 12.37
C VAL A 156 5.76 -6.55 11.57
N ILE A 157 5.52 -7.84 11.75
CA ILE A 157 4.27 -8.45 11.28
C ILE A 157 3.23 -8.30 12.39
N ALA A 158 2.14 -7.61 12.10
CA ALA A 158 1.03 -7.36 13.02
C ALA A 158 -0.20 -8.15 12.58
N VAL A 159 -0.52 -9.22 13.29
CA VAL A 159 -1.62 -10.15 12.95
C VAL A 159 -2.88 -9.73 13.69
N VAL A 160 -3.95 -9.42 12.95
CA VAL A 160 -5.27 -9.11 13.52
C VAL A 160 -6.07 -10.40 13.66
N SER A 161 -6.43 -10.76 14.92
CA SER A 161 -7.17 -11.98 15.23
C SER A 161 -8.05 -11.81 16.46
N ALA A 162 -9.36 -11.94 16.30
CA ALA A 162 -10.29 -11.90 17.43
C ALA A 162 -10.22 -13.19 18.27
N SER A 163 -10.17 -14.36 17.62
CA SER A 163 -10.18 -15.66 18.29
C SER A 163 -8.81 -16.14 18.75
N LEU A 164 -7.73 -15.52 18.26
CA LEU A 164 -6.36 -16.01 18.41
C LEU A 164 -6.19 -17.46 17.95
N ASP A 165 -7.01 -17.89 16.99
CA ASP A 165 -6.88 -19.20 16.34
C ASP A 165 -5.72 -19.14 15.33
N LEU A 166 -4.52 -19.24 15.89
CA LEU A 166 -3.23 -19.19 15.19
C LEU A 166 -2.38 -20.36 15.66
N ASP A 167 -1.60 -20.91 14.76
CA ASP A 167 -0.55 -21.87 15.10
C ASP A 167 0.70 -21.10 15.57
N PHE A 168 0.86 -21.02 16.89
CA PHE A 168 1.98 -20.33 17.51
C PHE A 168 3.32 -21.11 17.39
N GLY A 169 3.32 -22.32 16.83
CA GLY A 169 4.54 -23.07 16.49
C GLY A 169 5.17 -22.65 15.16
N LEU A 170 4.50 -21.81 14.36
CA LEU A 170 5.02 -21.35 13.09
C LEU A 170 6.26 -20.45 13.25
N PRO A 171 7.18 -20.45 12.29
CA PRO A 171 8.35 -19.54 12.27
C PRO A 171 7.98 -18.06 12.42
N LEU A 172 6.78 -17.66 12.01
CA LEU A 172 6.25 -16.31 12.20
C LEU A 172 6.31 -15.86 13.67
N PHE A 173 6.15 -16.79 14.63
CA PHE A 173 6.17 -16.51 16.06
C PHE A 173 7.46 -16.97 16.74
N THR A 174 8.08 -18.05 16.26
CA THR A 174 9.23 -18.68 16.93
C THR A 174 10.58 -18.17 16.43
N GLU A 175 10.65 -17.64 15.22
CA GLU A 175 11.90 -17.23 14.55
C GLU A 175 11.81 -15.83 13.90
N PRO A 176 11.05 -14.87 14.42
CA PRO A 176 10.96 -13.56 13.81
C PRO A 176 12.23 -12.75 14.07
N LEU A 177 12.69 -11.98 13.07
CA LEU A 177 13.78 -11.01 13.22
C LEU A 177 13.38 -9.86 14.16
N VAL A 178 12.09 -9.51 14.14
CA VAL A 178 11.45 -8.53 15.03
C VAL A 178 10.20 -9.21 15.58
N PRO A 179 9.93 -9.18 16.89
CA PRO A 179 8.78 -9.85 17.49
C PRO A 179 7.47 -9.57 16.76
N THR A 180 6.70 -10.62 16.51
CA THR A 180 5.37 -10.49 15.87
C THR A 180 4.40 -9.88 16.89
N VAL A 181 3.62 -8.90 16.43
CA VAL A 181 2.51 -8.32 17.18
C VAL A 181 1.22 -9.06 16.86
N VAL A 182 0.42 -9.38 17.85
CA VAL A 182 -0.93 -9.92 17.67
C VAL A 182 -1.94 -8.95 18.26
N LEU A 183 -2.79 -8.38 17.38
CA LEU A 183 -3.88 -7.49 17.78
C LEU A 183 -5.15 -8.29 18.00
N THR A 184 -5.74 -8.11 19.18
CA THR A 184 -6.99 -8.78 19.59
C THR A 184 -7.87 -7.86 20.42
N GLY A 185 -9.05 -8.32 20.81
CA GLY A 185 -9.93 -7.60 21.73
C GLY A 185 -9.61 -7.94 23.20
N ALA A 186 -9.96 -7.05 24.12
CA ALA A 186 -9.74 -7.25 25.56
C ALA A 186 -10.49 -8.47 26.13
N GLY A 187 -11.61 -8.88 25.51
CA GLY A 187 -12.36 -10.08 25.86
C GLY A 187 -11.87 -11.37 25.20
N ALA A 188 -10.67 -11.38 24.60
CA ALA A 188 -10.08 -12.59 24.04
C ALA A 188 -9.77 -13.63 25.14
N SER A 189 -9.75 -14.93 24.78
CA SER A 189 -9.43 -16.02 25.69
C SER A 189 -8.06 -15.82 26.33
N GLU A 190 -8.02 -15.79 27.67
CA GLU A 190 -6.77 -15.65 28.44
C GLU A 190 -5.77 -16.76 28.13
N ASP A 191 -6.25 -18.00 27.89
CA ASP A 191 -5.39 -19.13 27.54
C ASP A 191 -4.71 -18.92 26.20
N ARG A 192 -5.44 -18.38 25.23
CA ARG A 192 -4.89 -18.07 23.89
C ARG A 192 -3.93 -16.87 23.96
N VAL A 193 -4.23 -15.87 24.76
CA VAL A 193 -3.32 -14.74 25.03
C VAL A 193 -2.02 -15.22 25.66
N ARG A 194 -2.10 -16.12 26.67
CA ARG A 194 -0.92 -16.73 27.27
C ARG A 194 -0.10 -17.55 26.28
N ALA A 195 -0.77 -18.33 25.42
CA ALA A 195 -0.11 -19.10 24.38
C ALA A 195 0.64 -18.20 23.38
N ALA A 196 0.04 -17.10 22.92
CA ALA A 196 0.67 -16.12 22.05
C ALA A 196 1.94 -15.52 22.70
N ARG A 197 1.82 -15.05 23.93
CA ARG A 197 2.96 -14.48 24.68
C ARG A 197 4.07 -15.50 24.93
N LYS A 198 3.72 -16.76 25.26
CA LYS A 198 4.69 -17.84 25.44
C LYS A 198 5.47 -18.14 24.14
N ALA A 199 4.84 -17.96 22.99
CA ALA A 199 5.49 -18.12 21.70
C ALA A 199 6.35 -16.90 21.28
N GLY A 200 6.46 -15.87 22.12
CA GLY A 200 7.26 -14.68 21.84
C GLY A 200 6.50 -13.54 21.14
N ALA A 201 5.19 -13.68 20.93
CA ALA A 201 4.39 -12.61 20.33
C ALA A 201 4.07 -11.51 21.37
N GLU A 202 4.12 -10.26 20.93
CA GLU A 202 3.55 -9.14 21.66
C GLU A 202 2.04 -9.10 21.44
N VAL A 203 1.24 -9.15 22.52
CA VAL A 203 -0.23 -9.08 22.43
C VAL A 203 -0.71 -7.68 22.74
N VAL A 204 -1.43 -7.08 21.80
CA VAL A 204 -1.97 -5.73 21.83
C VAL A 204 -3.49 -5.79 21.82
N PHE A 205 -4.14 -5.13 22.76
CA PHE A 205 -5.58 -5.04 22.80
C PHE A 205 -6.07 -3.80 22.02
N ALA A 206 -6.80 -4.04 20.94
CA ALA A 206 -7.36 -3.02 20.08
C ALA A 206 -8.88 -3.19 19.93
N GLY A 207 -9.58 -3.37 21.04
CA GLY A 207 -11.03 -3.52 21.14
C GLY A 207 -11.43 -3.87 22.57
N GLU A 208 -12.61 -3.45 23.03
CA GLU A 208 -13.07 -3.69 24.39
C GLU A 208 -13.71 -5.09 24.57
N GLY A 209 -14.34 -5.61 23.50
CA GLY A 209 -14.91 -6.97 23.46
C GLY A 209 -13.89 -7.99 22.95
N ALA A 210 -14.38 -9.16 22.50
CA ALA A 210 -13.54 -10.19 21.88
C ALA A 210 -13.03 -9.78 20.50
N ALA A 211 -13.78 -8.93 19.76
CA ALA A 211 -13.40 -8.46 18.44
C ALA A 211 -12.38 -7.31 18.50
N VAL A 212 -11.56 -7.23 17.48
CA VAL A 212 -10.71 -6.06 17.23
C VAL A 212 -11.58 -4.94 16.66
N ASP A 213 -11.40 -3.73 17.15
CA ASP A 213 -11.95 -2.52 16.56
C ASP A 213 -10.98 -1.98 15.52
N PRO A 214 -11.31 -2.01 14.22
CA PRO A 214 -10.41 -1.57 13.15
C PRO A 214 -10.00 -0.09 13.31
N SER A 215 -10.83 0.74 13.92
CA SER A 215 -10.52 2.15 14.16
C SER A 215 -9.41 2.37 15.18
N ARG A 216 -9.19 1.41 16.08
CA ARG A 216 -8.17 1.47 17.13
C ARG A 216 -6.82 0.88 16.72
N VAL A 217 -6.77 0.09 15.64
CA VAL A 217 -5.55 -0.63 15.21
C VAL A 217 -4.41 0.35 14.92
N VAL A 218 -4.70 1.41 14.18
CA VAL A 218 -3.68 2.40 13.78
C VAL A 218 -3.08 3.09 15.00
N GLY A 219 -3.93 3.56 15.92
CA GLY A 219 -3.50 4.19 17.17
C GLY A 219 -2.69 3.26 18.06
N ALA A 220 -3.16 2.01 18.25
CA ALA A 220 -2.50 1.03 19.10
C ALA A 220 -1.08 0.65 18.59
N LEU A 221 -0.87 0.68 17.27
CA LEU A 221 0.46 0.50 16.68
C LEU A 221 1.29 1.77 16.75
N ALA A 222 0.68 2.96 16.55
CA ALA A 222 1.36 4.24 16.65
C ALA A 222 1.91 4.53 18.05
N GLU A 223 1.21 4.12 19.12
CA GLU A 223 1.68 4.17 20.51
C GLU A 223 2.99 3.37 20.75
N ARG A 224 3.30 2.46 19.84
CA ARG A 224 4.53 1.66 19.81
C ARG A 224 5.60 2.21 18.86
N GLY A 225 5.39 3.41 18.34
CA GLY A 225 6.27 4.02 17.36
C GLY A 225 6.13 3.46 15.94
N LEU A 226 5.13 2.58 15.69
CA LEU A 226 4.85 1.99 14.39
C LEU A 226 3.83 2.87 13.66
N THR A 227 4.29 3.88 12.95
CA THR A 227 3.43 4.91 12.34
C THR A 227 3.23 4.77 10.84
N ARG A 228 4.09 4.02 10.15
CA ARG A 228 4.02 3.72 8.72
C ARG A 228 3.51 2.30 8.56
N LEU A 229 2.19 2.16 8.37
CA LEU A 229 1.52 0.87 8.35
C LEU A 229 1.18 0.46 6.93
N LEU A 230 1.47 -0.80 6.60
CA LEU A 230 1.09 -1.44 5.35
C LEU A 230 0.10 -2.56 5.68
N THR A 231 -1.11 -2.55 5.12
CA THR A 231 -1.97 -3.74 5.18
C THR A 231 -1.96 -4.48 3.85
N GLU A 232 -1.84 -5.79 3.94
CA GLU A 232 -1.90 -6.71 2.79
C GLU A 232 -3.22 -7.51 2.81
N GLY A 233 -4.19 -7.03 3.56
CA GLY A 233 -5.52 -7.61 3.63
C GLY A 233 -5.59 -8.70 4.72
N GLY A 234 -6.37 -9.83 4.69
CA GLY A 234 -7.34 -10.15 3.63
C GLY A 234 -8.53 -9.20 3.40
N PRO A 235 -9.34 -9.58 2.41
CA PRO A 235 -10.43 -8.74 1.93
C PRO A 235 -11.39 -8.28 3.01
N ARG A 236 -11.66 -9.11 4.01
CA ARG A 236 -12.54 -8.79 5.14
C ARG A 236 -11.95 -7.69 6.03
N LEU A 237 -10.67 -7.83 6.40
CA LEU A 237 -9.98 -6.85 7.23
C LEU A 237 -9.83 -5.52 6.49
N LEU A 238 -9.48 -5.56 5.21
CA LEU A 238 -9.36 -4.35 4.40
C LEU A 238 -10.71 -3.62 4.28
N GLY A 239 -11.80 -4.35 4.07
CA GLY A 239 -13.15 -3.77 4.06
C GLY A 239 -13.52 -3.13 5.39
N GLN A 240 -13.11 -3.71 6.53
CA GLN A 240 -13.32 -3.14 7.87
C GLN A 240 -12.50 -1.86 8.07
N PHE A 241 -11.24 -1.81 7.64
CA PHE A 241 -10.43 -0.59 7.66
C PHE A 241 -11.02 0.52 6.79
N ALA A 242 -11.52 0.18 5.61
CA ALA A 242 -12.20 1.14 4.76
C ALA A 242 -13.47 1.66 5.45
N ALA A 243 -14.35 0.77 5.92
CA ALA A 243 -15.62 1.15 6.55
C ALA A 243 -15.44 2.00 7.82
N SER A 244 -14.42 1.72 8.64
CA SER A 244 -14.08 2.52 9.83
C SER A 244 -13.38 3.84 9.51
N GLY A 245 -13.06 4.07 8.23
CA GLY A 245 -12.27 5.20 7.76
C GLY A 245 -10.81 5.16 8.23
N ALA A 246 -10.27 4.02 8.62
CA ALA A 246 -8.87 3.88 9.04
C ALA A 246 -7.90 3.80 7.85
N LEU A 247 -8.39 3.50 6.65
CA LEU A 247 -7.57 3.38 5.45
C LEU A 247 -7.28 4.77 4.85
N ASP A 248 -6.00 5.16 4.78
CA ASP A 248 -5.54 6.45 4.25
C ASP A 248 -5.14 6.36 2.78
N GLU A 249 -4.60 5.23 2.36
CA GLU A 249 -4.05 5.05 1.02
C GLU A 249 -4.26 3.63 0.50
N LEU A 250 -4.64 3.52 -0.76
CA LEU A 250 -4.76 2.26 -1.49
C LEU A 250 -3.77 2.24 -2.65
N CYS A 251 -2.81 1.34 -2.59
CA CYS A 251 -1.98 0.91 -3.72
C CYS A 251 -2.66 -0.31 -4.33
N LEU A 252 -3.17 -0.16 -5.55
CA LEU A 252 -3.87 -1.22 -6.27
C LEU A 252 -3.15 -1.53 -7.56
N THR A 253 -2.67 -2.76 -7.67
CA THR A 253 -2.17 -3.33 -8.92
C THR A 253 -3.34 -3.90 -9.71
N LEU A 254 -3.54 -3.40 -10.93
CA LEU A 254 -4.43 -4.01 -11.91
C LEU A 254 -3.59 -4.93 -12.80
N ALA A 255 -3.78 -6.23 -12.63
CA ALA A 255 -3.14 -7.25 -13.44
C ALA A 255 -3.82 -7.33 -14.81
N PRO A 256 -3.08 -7.46 -15.93
CA PRO A 256 -3.66 -7.59 -17.27
C PRO A 256 -4.23 -9.01 -17.49
N ARG A 257 -5.16 -9.42 -16.62
CA ARG A 257 -5.74 -10.76 -16.57
C ARG A 257 -7.22 -10.70 -16.29
N VAL A 258 -7.96 -11.70 -16.80
CA VAL A 258 -9.36 -11.94 -16.47
C VAL A 258 -9.45 -13.31 -15.81
N VAL A 259 -10.17 -13.40 -14.70
CA VAL A 259 -10.33 -14.64 -13.91
C VAL A 259 -11.71 -15.26 -14.11
N ALA A 260 -12.75 -14.41 -14.22
CA ALA A 260 -14.16 -14.79 -14.19
C ALA A 260 -14.57 -15.51 -12.88
N GLY A 261 -15.78 -16.08 -12.84
CA GLY A 261 -16.26 -16.80 -11.66
C GLY A 261 -16.70 -15.88 -10.51
N ASP A 262 -16.64 -16.41 -9.29
CA ASP A 262 -17.16 -15.80 -8.06
C ASP A 262 -16.08 -15.36 -7.07
N ALA A 263 -14.83 -15.20 -7.53
CA ALA A 263 -13.73 -14.78 -6.69
C ALA A 263 -14.06 -13.46 -5.96
N SER A 264 -13.70 -13.38 -4.68
CA SER A 264 -13.95 -12.18 -3.89
C SER A 264 -13.19 -10.97 -4.46
N ARG A 265 -13.77 -9.78 -4.25
CA ARG A 265 -13.09 -8.50 -4.50
C ARG A 265 -12.02 -8.25 -3.43
N ILE A 266 -11.13 -7.29 -3.70
CA ILE A 266 -10.08 -6.86 -2.75
C ILE A 266 -10.64 -6.41 -1.38
N MET A 267 -11.90 -5.97 -1.34
CA MET A 267 -12.63 -5.59 -0.12
C MET A 267 -13.95 -6.36 -0.05
N ASN A 268 -14.14 -7.12 1.01
CA ASN A 268 -15.34 -7.92 1.27
C ASN A 268 -15.72 -7.82 2.75
N ALA A 269 -16.51 -6.81 3.09
CA ALA A 269 -17.06 -6.57 4.43
C ALA A 269 -18.51 -6.10 4.33
N MET A 270 -19.14 -5.79 5.47
CA MET A 270 -20.43 -5.10 5.48
C MET A 270 -20.36 -3.84 4.62
N PRO A 271 -21.39 -3.56 3.82
CA PRO A 271 -21.40 -2.37 2.99
C PRO A 271 -21.17 -1.11 3.84
N ALA A 272 -20.33 -0.22 3.33
CA ALA A 272 -20.21 1.12 3.90
C ALA A 272 -21.56 1.86 3.74
N THR A 273 -21.91 2.71 4.69
CA THR A 273 -23.14 3.52 4.65
C THR A 273 -23.17 4.47 3.45
N ALA A 274 -21.98 4.88 2.97
CA ALA A 274 -21.81 5.66 1.74
C ALA A 274 -20.49 5.28 1.06
N PRO A 275 -20.37 5.45 -0.27
CA PRO A 275 -19.08 5.31 -0.97
C PRO A 275 -18.05 6.28 -0.40
N GLN A 276 -16.83 5.79 -0.22
CA GLN A 276 -15.71 6.63 0.22
C GLN A 276 -14.93 7.13 -0.98
N ASN A 277 -14.55 8.39 -0.96
CA ASN A 277 -13.82 9.02 -2.04
C ASN A 277 -12.31 8.91 -1.84
N PHE A 278 -11.62 8.64 -2.94
CA PHE A 278 -10.17 8.62 -3.00
C PHE A 278 -9.70 9.40 -4.22
N THR A 279 -8.64 10.15 -4.05
CA THR A 279 -8.01 10.93 -5.12
C THR A 279 -6.80 10.17 -5.67
N LEU A 280 -6.69 10.08 -6.99
CA LEU A 280 -5.56 9.47 -7.66
C LEU A 280 -4.28 10.25 -7.37
N ALA A 281 -3.27 9.57 -6.82
CA ALA A 281 -1.96 10.16 -6.49
C ALA A 281 -0.90 9.82 -7.54
N SER A 282 -0.88 8.58 -8.06
CA SER A 282 0.05 8.19 -9.12
C SER A 282 -0.42 6.95 -9.85
N VAL A 283 0.06 6.79 -11.10
CA VAL A 283 -0.05 5.57 -11.89
C VAL A 283 1.31 5.27 -12.49
N LEU A 284 1.80 4.05 -12.28
CA LEU A 284 2.94 3.48 -12.97
C LEU A 284 2.47 2.32 -13.84
N GLU A 285 3.22 1.99 -14.87
CA GLU A 285 2.93 0.85 -15.74
C GLU A 285 4.21 0.07 -16.01
N GLU A 286 4.13 -1.27 -16.01
CA GLU A 286 5.17 -2.18 -16.49
C GLU A 286 4.54 -3.48 -16.95
N ALA A 287 4.87 -3.91 -18.17
CA ALA A 287 4.40 -5.18 -18.75
C ALA A 287 2.85 -5.34 -18.75
N GLY A 288 2.11 -4.26 -18.96
CA GLY A 288 0.65 -4.23 -18.95
C GLY A 288 0.00 -4.15 -17.55
N PHE A 289 0.78 -4.28 -16.48
CA PHE A 289 0.28 -4.04 -15.13
C PHE A 289 0.16 -2.54 -14.87
N LEU A 290 -0.95 -2.11 -14.30
CA LEU A 290 -1.10 -0.74 -13.80
C LEU A 290 -0.96 -0.74 -12.28
N PHE A 291 -0.03 0.06 -11.79
CA PHE A 291 0.20 0.28 -10.35
C PHE A 291 -0.39 1.62 -9.97
N THR A 292 -1.61 1.59 -9.48
CA THR A 292 -2.34 2.80 -9.10
C THR A 292 -2.16 3.09 -7.62
N ARG A 293 -2.10 4.36 -7.27
CA ARG A 293 -2.00 4.83 -5.90
C ARG A 293 -3.07 5.88 -5.67
N TYR A 294 -3.95 5.62 -4.73
CA TYR A 294 -5.04 6.50 -4.35
C TYR A 294 -4.90 6.92 -2.89
N ARG A 295 -5.19 8.17 -2.60
CA ARG A 295 -5.26 8.69 -1.23
C ARG A 295 -6.68 9.06 -0.91
N ARG A 296 -7.07 8.84 0.33
CA ARG A 296 -8.37 9.26 0.83
C ARG A 296 -8.51 10.79 0.71
N SER A 297 -9.67 11.22 0.21
CA SER A 297 -10.01 12.63 0.05
C SER A 297 -10.61 13.19 1.34
#